data_404658e5dcf7fa2d7157a6fb9f44e806
#
_entry.id   404658e5dcf7fa2d7157a6fb9f44e806
#
_cell.length_a   1.000
_cell.length_b   1.000
_cell.length_c   1.000
_cell.angle_alpha   90.00
_cell.angle_beta   90.00
_cell.angle_gamma   90.00
#
_symmetry.space_group_name_H-M   'P 1'
#
loop_
_entity.id
_entity.type
_entity.pdbx_description
1 polymer ?
#
loop_
_entity_poly.entity_id
_entity_poly.type
_entity_poly.pdbx_seq_one_letter_code
_entity_poly.pdbx_strand_id
1 'polypeptide(L)'
;MFVGCSENTRTQSDGENTEVNDSNLVDSSYTPKEGAVDMKTLDLNPEGLFCLKGSDVPYTGKTFSLWPNGKVEAEGSLKNGRPDGFITLWYDTGEKAGEGNYKDNKRDGILIEWHKNGNKKLEQNFDAGNLLSNKFWDKEGNEVDSYEDANK
;
A
#
# COMPACT_ATOMS: atom_id res chain seq x y z
N MET A 1 60.60 28.89 -34.55
CA MET A 1 61.82 28.13 -34.21
C MET A 1 61.41 26.97 -33.36
N PHE A 2 61.44 25.79 -33.98
CA PHE A 2 61.74 24.44 -33.45
C PHE A 2 60.99 23.96 -32.19
N VAL A 3 60.11 22.98 -32.34
CA VAL A 3 60.29 21.52 -32.53
C VAL A 3 60.58 20.80 -31.23
N GLY A 4 59.83 19.78 -31.01
CA GLY A 4 60.15 18.70 -30.10
C GLY A 4 58.96 17.79 -29.78
N CYS A 5 58.77 16.79 -30.66
CA CYS A 5 58.09 15.54 -30.40
C CYS A 5 58.76 14.71 -29.31
N SER A 6 57.98 13.87 -28.60
CA SER A 6 58.22 12.44 -28.34
C SER A 6 57.10 11.95 -27.43
N GLU A 7 56.22 11.15 -27.88
CA GLU A 7 56.14 9.70 -28.00
C GLU A 7 56.48 8.91 -26.77
N ASN A 8 55.46 8.13 -26.39
CA ASN A 8 55.51 6.74 -25.93
C ASN A 8 55.61 6.54 -24.43
N THR A 9 54.75 5.77 -23.80
CA THR A 9 54.52 4.34 -23.93
C THR A 9 53.28 3.89 -23.16
N ARG A 10 52.56 3.07 -23.84
CA ARG A 10 51.56 2.07 -23.45
C ARG A 10 51.97 1.28 -22.21
N THR A 11 51.06 1.16 -21.20
CA THR A 11 50.86 -0.03 -20.42
C THR A 11 49.39 -0.26 -20.17
N GLN A 12 48.89 -1.29 -20.79
CA GLN A 12 47.66 -1.99 -20.41
C GLN A 12 47.87 -2.58 -19.02
N SER A 13 46.90 -2.40 -18.15
CA SER A 13 46.65 -3.36 -17.07
C SER A 13 45.16 -3.63 -17.11
N ASP A 14 44.90 -4.88 -17.46
CA ASP A 14 43.60 -5.54 -17.37
C ASP A 14 43.13 -5.46 -15.92
N GLY A 15 42.03 -4.74 -15.70
CA GLY A 15 41.25 -4.74 -14.47
C GLY A 15 39.88 -5.22 -14.82
N GLU A 16 39.60 -6.46 -14.48
CA GLU A 16 38.30 -7.13 -14.62
C GLU A 16 37.15 -6.21 -14.17
N ASN A 17 36.36 -5.83 -15.14
CA ASN A 17 35.05 -5.30 -14.91
C ASN A 17 34.14 -6.47 -14.50
N THR A 18 34.12 -6.80 -13.19
CA THR A 18 33.09 -7.61 -12.63
C THR A 18 31.81 -6.80 -12.71
N GLU A 19 31.06 -6.98 -13.79
CA GLU A 19 29.65 -6.66 -13.81
C GLU A 19 28.98 -7.48 -12.69
N VAL A 20 28.78 -6.83 -11.56
CA VAL A 20 27.81 -7.30 -10.55
C VAL A 20 26.46 -7.23 -11.26
N ASN A 21 26.06 -8.38 -11.77
CA ASN A 21 24.70 -8.61 -12.23
C ASN A 21 23.79 -8.50 -11.01
N ASP A 22 23.41 -7.27 -10.67
CA ASP A 22 22.39 -6.98 -9.67
C ASP A 22 21.01 -7.22 -10.29
N SER A 23 20.75 -8.50 -10.63
CA SER A 23 19.46 -8.98 -11.12
C SER A 23 18.49 -9.30 -9.98
N ASN A 24 18.61 -8.58 -8.84
CA ASN A 24 17.65 -8.59 -7.75
C ASN A 24 17.15 -7.18 -7.44
N LEU A 25 16.91 -6.38 -8.47
CA LEU A 25 15.97 -5.27 -8.34
C LEU A 25 14.57 -5.88 -8.24
N VAL A 26 14.14 -6.21 -7.04
CA VAL A 26 12.72 -6.31 -6.72
C VAL A 26 12.14 -4.99 -7.18
N ASP A 27 11.35 -5.05 -8.25
CA ASP A 27 10.55 -3.92 -8.70
C ASP A 27 9.48 -3.63 -7.62
N SER A 28 9.93 -3.03 -6.53
CA SER A 28 9.05 -2.47 -5.50
C SER A 28 8.73 -1.04 -5.91
N SER A 29 8.02 -0.93 -7.02
CA SER A 29 7.71 0.36 -7.64
C SER A 29 6.59 1.15 -6.95
N TYR A 30 6.25 0.81 -5.70
CA TYR A 30 5.30 1.63 -4.97
C TYR A 30 5.94 2.98 -4.60
N THR A 31 5.37 4.04 -5.15
CA THR A 31 5.72 5.41 -4.79
C THR A 31 4.61 5.98 -3.92
N PRO A 32 4.88 6.28 -2.63
CA PRO A 32 3.89 6.89 -1.76
C PRO A 32 3.37 8.20 -2.32
N LYS A 33 2.09 8.49 -2.11
CA LYS A 33 1.51 9.80 -2.40
C LYS A 33 2.25 10.88 -1.61
N GLU A 34 2.45 12.03 -2.21
CA GLU A 34 3.13 13.16 -1.56
C GLU A 34 2.54 13.45 -0.18
N GLY A 35 3.42 13.52 0.82
CA GLY A 35 3.05 13.77 2.22
C GLY A 35 2.44 12.56 2.95
N ALA A 36 2.37 11.38 2.33
CA ALA A 36 1.91 10.18 3.02
C ALA A 36 3.00 9.61 3.93
N VAL A 37 2.60 9.16 5.13
CA VAL A 37 3.50 8.50 6.09
C VAL A 37 3.24 7.00 6.14
N ASP A 38 4.30 6.22 6.36
CA ASP A 38 4.18 4.78 6.60
C ASP A 38 3.50 4.55 7.96
N MET A 39 2.48 3.70 7.99
CA MET A 39 1.77 3.32 9.23
C MET A 39 2.72 2.77 10.31
N LYS A 40 3.88 2.20 9.93
CA LYS A 40 4.93 1.77 10.87
C LYS A 40 5.56 2.91 11.67
N THR A 41 5.40 4.16 11.23
CA THR A 41 5.88 5.36 11.93
C THR A 41 4.86 5.94 12.91
N LEU A 42 3.69 5.30 13.01
CA LEU A 42 2.62 5.68 13.92
C LEU A 42 2.52 4.68 15.07
N ASP A 43 2.14 5.16 16.25
CA ASP A 43 1.76 4.38 17.42
C ASP A 43 0.39 4.85 17.92
N LEU A 44 -0.28 4.02 18.71
CA LEU A 44 -1.52 4.42 19.39
C LEU A 44 -1.18 5.07 20.73
N ASN A 45 -1.77 6.24 20.97
CA ASN A 45 -1.74 6.85 22.30
C ASN A 45 -2.73 6.13 23.26
N PRO A 46 -2.76 6.47 24.55
CA PRO A 46 -3.66 5.85 25.52
C PRO A 46 -5.16 5.97 25.18
N GLU A 47 -5.53 6.95 24.37
CA GLU A 47 -6.91 7.15 23.89
C GLU A 47 -7.24 6.32 22.65
N GLY A 48 -6.28 5.54 22.13
CA GLY A 48 -6.41 4.74 20.91
C GLY A 48 -6.40 5.55 19.62
N LEU A 49 -5.73 6.71 19.63
CA LEU A 49 -5.55 7.57 18.45
C LEU A 49 -4.16 7.36 17.86
N PHE A 50 -4.08 7.28 16.54
CA PHE A 50 -2.80 7.20 15.83
C PHE A 50 -2.04 8.53 15.94
N CYS A 51 -0.81 8.45 16.42
CA CYS A 51 0.13 9.56 16.58
C CYS A 51 1.47 9.19 15.94
N LEU A 52 2.26 10.16 15.51
CA LEU A 52 3.65 9.90 15.12
C LEU A 52 4.41 9.36 16.34
N LYS A 53 5.30 8.38 16.12
CA LYS A 53 6.13 7.80 17.20
C LYS A 53 6.84 8.89 18.01
N GLY A 54 6.71 8.81 19.33
CA GLY A 54 7.29 9.80 20.23
C GLY A 54 6.49 11.09 20.36
N SER A 55 5.25 11.13 19.85
CA SER A 55 4.32 12.24 19.98
C SER A 55 2.98 11.75 20.51
N ASP A 56 2.34 12.53 21.37
CA ASP A 56 0.97 12.29 21.84
C ASP A 56 -0.07 13.05 20.98
N VAL A 57 0.39 13.84 20.00
CA VAL A 57 -0.50 14.62 19.13
C VAL A 57 -1.09 13.73 18.04
N PRO A 58 -2.43 13.60 17.95
CA PRO A 58 -3.08 12.80 16.96
C PRO A 58 -2.73 13.24 15.52
N TYR A 59 -2.33 12.26 14.68
CA TYR A 59 -1.91 12.51 13.31
C TYR A 59 -3.12 12.82 12.41
N THR A 60 -2.92 13.79 11.52
CA THR A 60 -3.85 14.08 10.41
C THR A 60 -3.06 14.11 9.12
N GLY A 61 -3.42 13.25 8.16
CA GLY A 61 -2.75 13.17 6.87
C GLY A 61 -2.96 11.82 6.19
N LYS A 62 -2.33 11.68 5.02
CA LYS A 62 -2.33 10.44 4.23
C LYS A 62 -1.41 9.41 4.87
N THR A 63 -1.79 8.14 4.73
CA THR A 63 -1.02 7.02 5.24
C THR A 63 -0.94 5.90 4.21
N PHE A 64 0.08 5.07 4.34
CA PHE A 64 0.21 3.82 3.59
C PHE A 64 0.83 2.72 4.46
N SER A 65 0.64 1.47 4.08
CA SER A 65 1.40 0.34 4.59
C SER A 65 1.88 -0.55 3.44
N LEU A 66 2.95 -1.29 3.69
CA LEU A 66 3.55 -2.19 2.71
C LEU A 66 3.56 -3.62 3.25
N TRP A 67 3.29 -4.57 2.37
CA TRP A 67 3.58 -5.98 2.58
C TRP A 67 5.09 -6.21 2.76
N PRO A 68 5.53 -7.32 3.38
CA PRO A 68 6.96 -7.65 3.52
C PRO A 68 7.72 -7.72 2.17
N ASN A 69 7.02 -7.97 1.08
CA ASN A 69 7.59 -7.98 -0.28
C ASN A 69 7.72 -6.57 -0.91
N GLY A 70 7.43 -5.50 -0.17
CA GLY A 70 7.53 -4.12 -0.61
C GLY A 70 6.36 -3.59 -1.44
N LYS A 71 5.38 -4.43 -1.79
CA LYS A 71 4.16 -3.98 -2.46
C LYS A 71 3.23 -3.25 -1.49
N VAL A 72 2.40 -2.35 -2.01
CA VAL A 72 1.39 -1.66 -1.20
C VAL A 72 0.40 -2.66 -0.61
N GLU A 73 0.11 -2.51 0.67
CA GLU A 73 -0.92 -3.26 1.41
C GLU A 73 -2.17 -2.41 1.58
N ALA A 74 -1.97 -1.16 2.01
CA ALA A 74 -3.08 -0.24 2.21
C ALA A 74 -2.67 1.21 1.92
N GLU A 75 -3.63 1.99 1.46
CA GLU A 75 -3.59 3.45 1.42
C GLU A 75 -4.83 4.02 2.06
N GLY A 76 -4.68 5.13 2.77
CA GLY A 76 -5.80 5.80 3.40
C GLY A 76 -5.43 7.17 3.94
N SER A 77 -6.28 7.68 4.81
CA SER A 77 -6.01 8.90 5.54
C SER A 77 -6.55 8.83 6.97
N LEU A 78 -5.91 9.59 7.82
CA LEU A 78 -6.32 9.82 9.20
C LEU A 78 -6.69 11.28 9.40
N LYS A 79 -7.66 11.51 10.26
CA LYS A 79 -8.03 12.82 10.77
C LYS A 79 -8.11 12.74 12.29
N ASN A 80 -7.31 13.56 12.97
CA ASN A 80 -7.21 13.52 14.42
C ASN A 80 -6.97 12.10 14.97
N GLY A 81 -6.05 11.35 14.33
CA GLY A 81 -5.68 10.00 14.72
C GLY A 81 -6.72 8.90 14.43
N ARG A 82 -7.75 9.18 13.66
CA ARG A 82 -8.82 8.22 13.30
C ARG A 82 -8.94 8.07 11.80
N PRO A 83 -9.27 6.87 11.29
CA PRO A 83 -9.61 6.68 9.88
C PRO A 83 -10.68 7.66 9.41
N ASP A 84 -10.37 8.40 8.33
CA ASP A 84 -11.27 9.39 7.72
C ASP A 84 -10.94 9.52 6.24
N GLY A 85 -11.92 9.31 5.36
CA GLY A 85 -11.77 9.31 3.92
C GLY A 85 -11.71 7.91 3.31
N PHE A 86 -11.29 7.86 2.07
CA PHE A 86 -11.27 6.63 1.27
C PHE A 86 -10.04 5.78 1.61
N ILE A 87 -10.26 4.49 1.85
CA ILE A 87 -9.23 3.49 2.12
C ILE A 87 -9.25 2.45 1.02
N THR A 88 -8.09 2.09 0.49
CA THR A 88 -7.92 1.00 -0.46
C THR A 88 -6.94 -0.02 0.11
N LEU A 89 -7.25 -1.29 -0.06
CA LEU A 89 -6.47 -2.44 0.38
C LEU A 89 -6.05 -3.28 -0.82
N TRP A 90 -4.86 -3.86 -0.77
CA TRP A 90 -4.35 -4.77 -1.79
C TRP A 90 -3.86 -6.07 -1.19
N TYR A 91 -3.94 -7.14 -1.97
CA TYR A 91 -3.29 -8.40 -1.67
C TYR A 91 -1.77 -8.29 -1.82
N ASP A 92 -1.05 -9.21 -1.22
CA ASP A 92 0.42 -9.35 -1.34
C ASP A 92 0.89 -9.63 -2.78
N THR A 93 -0.01 -10.11 -3.62
CA THR A 93 0.17 -10.33 -5.05
C THR A 93 0.01 -9.04 -5.88
N GLY A 94 -0.67 -8.01 -5.33
CA GLY A 94 -0.83 -6.68 -5.91
C GLY A 94 -2.21 -6.37 -6.47
N GLU A 95 -3.12 -7.35 -6.50
CA GLU A 95 -4.52 -7.13 -6.87
C GLU A 95 -5.26 -6.39 -5.75
N LYS A 96 -6.26 -5.60 -6.14
CA LYS A 96 -7.11 -4.91 -5.16
C LYS A 96 -7.88 -5.94 -4.32
N ALA A 97 -7.82 -5.77 -3.00
CA ALA A 97 -8.50 -6.63 -2.04
C ALA A 97 -9.77 -5.99 -1.47
N GLY A 98 -9.76 -4.67 -1.28
CA GLY A 98 -10.90 -3.96 -0.75
C GLY A 98 -10.83 -2.47 -0.94
N GLU A 99 -11.96 -1.80 -0.83
CA GLU A 99 -12.05 -0.35 -0.72
C GLU A 99 -13.31 0.07 0.03
N GLY A 100 -13.26 1.23 0.64
CA GLY A 100 -14.39 1.79 1.35
C GLY A 100 -14.11 3.18 1.87
N ASN A 101 -15.16 3.86 2.29
CA ASN A 101 -15.04 5.18 2.88
C ASN A 101 -15.27 5.13 4.40
N TYR A 102 -14.51 5.94 5.10
CA TYR A 102 -14.64 6.15 6.54
C TYR A 102 -14.87 7.62 6.84
N LYS A 103 -15.70 7.87 7.82
CA LYS A 103 -15.94 9.19 8.36
C LYS A 103 -15.95 9.12 9.88
N ASP A 104 -15.06 9.88 10.52
CA ASP A 104 -14.90 9.88 11.98
C ASP A 104 -14.78 8.46 12.58
N ASN A 105 -13.92 7.61 11.98
CA ASN A 105 -13.69 6.22 12.37
C ASN A 105 -14.88 5.26 12.18
N LYS A 106 -15.90 5.65 11.42
CA LYS A 106 -17.04 4.80 11.08
C LYS A 106 -17.08 4.53 9.58
N ARG A 107 -17.47 3.34 9.19
CA ARG A 107 -17.76 3.05 7.78
C ARG A 107 -18.91 3.93 7.31
N ASP A 108 -18.78 4.54 6.12
CA ASP A 108 -19.76 5.47 5.57
C ASP A 108 -19.81 5.32 4.05
N GLY A 109 -20.97 4.95 3.50
CA GLY A 109 -21.15 4.62 2.09
C GLY A 109 -20.81 3.18 1.72
N ILE A 110 -20.39 2.96 0.48
CA ILE A 110 -20.15 1.64 -0.09
C ILE A 110 -18.76 1.13 0.33
N LEU A 111 -18.71 -0.11 0.79
CA LEU A 111 -17.51 -0.91 0.98
C LEU A 111 -17.57 -2.10 0.02
N ILE A 112 -16.47 -2.36 -0.69
CA ILE A 112 -16.33 -3.48 -1.61
C ILE A 112 -15.09 -4.28 -1.24
N GLU A 113 -15.21 -5.62 -1.25
CA GLU A 113 -14.08 -6.54 -1.23
C GLU A 113 -14.07 -7.38 -2.50
N TRP A 114 -12.89 -7.77 -2.96
CA TRP A 114 -12.68 -8.65 -4.11
C TRP A 114 -11.95 -9.92 -3.70
N HIS A 115 -12.20 -10.99 -4.42
CA HIS A 115 -11.35 -12.17 -4.42
C HIS A 115 -10.02 -11.89 -5.13
N LYS A 116 -9.00 -12.71 -4.87
CA LYS A 116 -7.69 -12.58 -5.56
C LYS A 116 -7.78 -12.71 -7.09
N ASN A 117 -8.83 -13.35 -7.62
CA ASN A 117 -9.07 -13.46 -9.05
C ASN A 117 -9.77 -12.22 -9.66
N GLY A 118 -10.03 -11.18 -8.85
CA GLY A 118 -10.65 -9.93 -9.27
C GLY A 118 -12.18 -9.90 -9.26
N ASN A 119 -12.85 -11.02 -9.04
CA ASN A 119 -14.31 -11.05 -8.89
C ASN A 119 -14.73 -10.41 -7.57
N LYS A 120 -15.87 -9.70 -7.59
CA LYS A 120 -16.42 -9.11 -6.36
C LYS A 120 -16.74 -10.23 -5.37
N LYS A 121 -16.42 -10.01 -4.10
CA LYS A 121 -16.66 -10.93 -2.98
C LYS A 121 -17.75 -10.43 -2.04
N LEU A 122 -17.72 -9.12 -1.76
CA LEU A 122 -18.60 -8.46 -0.81
C LEU A 122 -18.92 -7.06 -1.29
N GLU A 123 -20.15 -6.65 -1.11
CA GLU A 123 -20.58 -5.25 -1.18
C GLU A 123 -21.45 -4.94 0.03
N GLN A 124 -21.08 -3.92 0.77
CA GLN A 124 -21.85 -3.43 1.91
C GLN A 124 -22.10 -1.94 1.76
N ASN A 125 -23.25 -1.50 2.21
CA ASN A 125 -23.57 -0.09 2.29
C ASN A 125 -23.78 0.32 3.75
N PHE A 126 -23.14 1.40 4.16
CA PHE A 126 -23.17 1.91 5.54
C PHE A 126 -23.66 3.36 5.57
N ASP A 127 -24.35 3.71 6.64
CA ASP A 127 -24.64 5.08 7.03
C ASP A 127 -24.17 5.29 8.47
N ALA A 128 -23.13 6.13 8.63
CA ALA A 128 -22.51 6.46 9.91
C ALA A 128 -22.19 5.22 10.79
N GLY A 129 -21.74 4.13 10.16
CA GLY A 129 -21.38 2.86 10.80
C GLY A 129 -22.53 1.85 10.89
N ASN A 130 -23.74 2.20 10.53
CA ASN A 130 -24.88 1.28 10.50
C ASN A 130 -24.94 0.57 9.14
N LEU A 131 -24.96 -0.77 9.16
CA LEU A 131 -25.09 -1.55 7.93
C LEU A 131 -26.51 -1.46 7.40
N LEU A 132 -26.67 -0.96 6.16
CA LEU A 132 -27.96 -0.81 5.48
C LEU A 132 -28.26 -2.01 4.57
N SER A 133 -27.23 -2.54 3.89
CA SER A 133 -27.33 -3.68 3.01
C SER A 133 -26.00 -4.40 2.84
N ASN A 134 -26.07 -5.69 2.49
CA ASN A 134 -24.92 -6.51 2.12
C ASN A 134 -25.27 -7.47 0.99
N LYS A 135 -24.26 -7.81 0.20
CA LYS A 135 -24.31 -8.84 -0.84
C LYS A 135 -22.98 -9.56 -0.89
N PHE A 136 -23.02 -10.83 -1.22
CA PHE A 136 -21.85 -11.70 -1.25
C PHE A 136 -21.77 -12.46 -2.57
N TRP A 137 -20.57 -12.75 -3.05
CA TRP A 137 -20.32 -13.52 -4.26
C TRP A 137 -19.18 -14.53 -4.02
N ASP A 138 -19.33 -15.70 -4.58
CA ASP A 138 -18.27 -16.71 -4.60
C ASP A 138 -17.15 -16.34 -5.57
N LYS A 139 -16.12 -17.17 -5.65
CA LYS A 139 -14.95 -16.94 -6.52
C LYS A 139 -15.30 -16.99 -8.02
N GLU A 140 -16.37 -17.68 -8.39
CA GLU A 140 -16.91 -17.78 -9.73
C GLU A 140 -17.76 -16.57 -10.11
N GLY A 141 -18.14 -15.73 -9.13
CA GLY A 141 -18.97 -14.53 -9.32
C GLY A 141 -20.47 -14.77 -9.16
N ASN A 142 -20.88 -15.91 -8.63
CA ASN A 142 -22.28 -16.18 -8.31
C ASN A 142 -22.66 -15.53 -6.97
N GLU A 143 -23.82 -14.88 -6.92
CA GLU A 143 -24.36 -14.32 -5.66
C GLU A 143 -24.70 -15.46 -4.70
N VAL A 144 -24.28 -15.33 -3.43
CA VAL A 144 -24.47 -16.32 -2.37
C VAL A 144 -25.03 -15.65 -1.11
N ASP A 145 -25.57 -16.47 -0.19
CA ASP A 145 -26.35 -15.97 0.94
C ASP A 145 -25.50 -15.44 2.10
N SER A 146 -24.22 -15.84 2.17
CA SER A 146 -23.35 -15.52 3.31
C SER A 146 -21.90 -15.25 2.93
N TYR A 147 -21.19 -14.55 3.83
CA TYR A 147 -19.74 -14.35 3.72
C TYR A 147 -18.96 -15.68 3.79
N GLU A 148 -19.50 -16.68 4.52
CA GLU A 148 -18.89 -18.00 4.60
C GLU A 148 -18.97 -18.71 3.25
N ASP A 149 -20.12 -18.66 2.56
CA ASP A 149 -20.30 -19.25 1.23
C ASP A 149 -19.43 -18.55 0.19
N ALA A 150 -19.26 -17.23 0.29
CA ALA A 150 -18.36 -16.49 -0.57
C ALA A 150 -16.89 -16.94 -0.47
N ASN A 151 -16.48 -17.56 0.63
CA ASN A 151 -15.10 -18.01 0.85
C ASN A 151 -14.84 -19.47 0.43
N LYS A 152 -15.85 -20.21 0.02
CA LYS A 152 -15.71 -21.60 -0.48
C LYS A 152 -15.17 -21.60 -1.90
#